data_d2330efb93cd4c911e58a7f04555b0b8
#
_entry.id   d2330efb93cd4c911e58a7f04555b0b8
#
_cell.length_a   1.000
_cell.length_b   1.000
_cell.length_c   1.000
_cell.angle_alpha   90.00
_cell.angle_beta   90.00
_cell.angle_gamma   90.00
#
_symmetry.space_group_name_H-M   'P 1'
#
loop_
_entity.id
_entity.type
_entity.pdbx_description
1 polymer ?
#
loop_
_entity_poly.entity_id
_entity_poly.type
_entity_poly.pdbx_seq_one_letter_code
_entity_poly.pdbx_strand_id
1 'polypeptide(L)'
;MHIITIRLSLANVFLVRGERWIVIDSGAPGDGPAILRAAARHGIAPADIGLILLTHGHIDHFGGAAELRASTGAPIAVHRADLALLREGRNPTSLRSTGLEGQLLRPFLPWRTTPLEPDMTFEGSFDLSPFGIATRTVHTPGHSAGHSVLPLPDGNLIAGDLLRGGFLGGRLRGRLPNPPYVVTDAAQQAASLQLALGLPAHTWHIGHGGPLAVEHIRARAKRPGLA
;
A
#
# COMPACT_ATOMS: atom_id res chain seq x y z
N MET A 1 -12.49 -3.32 -13.31
CA MET A 1 -12.66 -2.59 -12.01
C MET A 1 -12.39 -1.11 -12.22
N HIS A 2 -13.05 -0.22 -11.47
CA HIS A 2 -12.74 1.22 -11.51
C HIS A 2 -11.75 1.53 -10.39
N ILE A 3 -10.53 1.92 -10.76
CA ILE A 3 -9.44 2.24 -9.85
C ILE A 3 -9.04 3.70 -10.11
N ILE A 4 -9.02 4.52 -9.07
CA ILE A 4 -8.51 5.89 -9.11
C ILE A 4 -7.22 5.92 -8.27
N THR A 5 -6.12 6.32 -8.89
CA THR A 5 -4.86 6.53 -8.18
C THR A 5 -4.74 7.98 -7.74
N ILE A 6 -4.63 8.20 -6.45
CA ILE A 6 -4.35 9.51 -5.84
C ILE A 6 -2.87 9.55 -5.50
N ARG A 7 -2.12 10.39 -6.19
CA ARG A 7 -0.69 10.59 -5.94
C ARG A 7 -0.51 11.68 -4.89
N LEU A 8 0.03 11.30 -3.75
CA LEU A 8 0.36 12.20 -2.64
C LEU A 8 1.86 12.52 -2.64
N SER A 9 2.30 13.23 -1.60
CA SER A 9 3.70 13.66 -1.48
C SER A 9 4.67 12.50 -1.30
N LEU A 10 4.30 11.50 -0.51
CA LEU A 10 5.13 10.34 -0.17
C LEU A 10 4.63 9.06 -0.84
N ALA A 11 3.36 8.69 -0.70
CA ALA A 11 2.81 7.44 -1.21
C ALA A 11 1.58 7.66 -2.09
N ASN A 12 1.22 6.65 -2.88
CA ASN A 12 -0.04 6.59 -3.61
C ASN A 12 -1.13 6.00 -2.71
N VAL A 13 -2.35 6.49 -2.91
CA VAL A 13 -3.58 5.95 -2.34
C VAL A 13 -4.49 5.53 -3.49
N PHE A 14 -5.24 4.45 -3.33
CA PHE A 14 -6.11 3.96 -4.38
C PHE A 14 -7.57 3.96 -3.90
N LEU A 15 -8.46 4.48 -4.74
CA LEU A 15 -9.90 4.29 -4.59
C LEU A 15 -10.32 3.17 -5.52
N VAL A 16 -10.91 2.11 -4.98
CA VAL A 16 -11.38 0.94 -5.74
C VAL A 16 -12.89 0.84 -5.59
N ARG A 17 -13.61 0.73 -6.71
CA ARG A 17 -15.08 0.63 -6.71
C ARG A 17 -15.52 -0.80 -6.46
N GLY A 18 -16.20 -1.01 -5.33
CA GLY A 18 -17.06 -2.14 -5.05
C GLY A 18 -18.53 -1.73 -5.06
N GLU A 19 -19.35 -2.22 -4.15
CA GLU A 19 -20.69 -1.65 -3.89
C GLU A 19 -20.56 -0.22 -3.36
N ARG A 20 -19.63 -0.02 -2.42
CA ARG A 20 -19.14 1.28 -1.98
C ARG A 20 -17.68 1.43 -2.41
N TRP A 21 -17.13 2.63 -2.29
CA TRP A 21 -15.71 2.85 -2.53
C TRP A 21 -14.86 2.32 -1.37
N ILE A 22 -13.75 1.69 -1.71
CA ILE A 22 -12.73 1.24 -0.76
C ILE A 22 -11.52 2.13 -0.96
N VAL A 23 -11.04 2.74 0.11
CA VAL A 23 -9.75 3.46 0.13
C VAL A 23 -8.68 2.45 0.51
N ILE A 24 -7.69 2.26 -0.35
CA ILE A 24 -6.52 1.43 -0.08
C ILE A 24 -5.34 2.34 0.26
N ASP A 25 -4.84 2.23 1.47
CA ASP A 25 -3.90 3.11 2.14
C ASP A 25 -4.45 4.52 2.38
N SER A 26 -3.73 5.35 3.10
CA SER A 26 -4.23 6.66 3.56
C SER A 26 -3.17 7.77 3.52
N GLY A 27 -2.01 7.49 2.94
CA GLY A 27 -0.92 8.47 2.89
C GLY A 27 -0.28 8.74 4.24
N ALA A 28 0.48 9.83 4.32
CA ALA A 28 1.12 10.33 5.52
C ALA A 28 0.14 11.10 6.42
N PRO A 29 0.52 11.42 7.66
CA PRO A 29 -0.27 12.31 8.53
C PRO A 29 -0.57 13.64 7.83
N GLY A 30 -1.85 14.06 7.86
CA GLY A 30 -2.31 15.28 7.18
C GLY A 30 -2.78 15.07 5.73
N ASP A 31 -2.65 13.87 5.16
CA ASP A 31 -3.07 13.60 3.78
C ASP A 31 -4.58 13.33 3.62
N GLY A 32 -5.30 13.04 4.71
CA GLY A 32 -6.74 12.74 4.69
C GLY A 32 -7.57 13.78 3.92
N PRO A 33 -7.46 15.08 4.19
CA PRO A 33 -8.18 16.11 3.45
C PRO A 33 -7.82 16.16 1.96
N ALA A 34 -6.58 15.87 1.58
CA ALA A 34 -6.16 15.82 0.17
C ALA A 34 -6.80 14.64 -0.57
N ILE A 35 -6.90 13.48 0.10
CA ILE A 35 -7.58 12.29 -0.42
C ILE A 35 -9.07 12.57 -0.65
N LEU A 36 -9.74 13.17 0.33
CA LEU A 36 -11.17 13.53 0.22
C LEU A 36 -11.42 14.55 -0.89
N ARG A 37 -10.57 15.57 -1.02
CA ARG A 37 -10.67 16.52 -2.14
C ARG A 37 -10.45 15.84 -3.50
N ALA A 38 -9.55 14.86 -3.57
CA ALA A 38 -9.34 14.09 -4.80
C ALA A 38 -10.56 13.20 -5.11
N ALA A 39 -11.13 12.53 -4.12
CA ALA A 39 -12.36 11.75 -4.25
C ALA A 39 -13.54 12.61 -4.75
N ALA A 40 -13.72 13.80 -4.16
CA ALA A 40 -14.78 14.72 -4.55
C ALA A 40 -14.69 15.18 -6.03
N ARG A 41 -13.48 15.32 -6.59
CA ARG A 41 -13.31 15.62 -8.04
C ARG A 41 -13.81 14.50 -8.95
N HIS A 42 -13.96 13.30 -8.43
CA HIS A 42 -14.55 12.14 -9.11
C HIS A 42 -16.01 11.89 -8.71
N GLY A 43 -16.65 12.86 -8.04
CA GLY A 43 -18.05 12.73 -7.59
C GLY A 43 -18.25 11.77 -6.42
N ILE A 44 -17.21 11.46 -5.66
CA ILE A 44 -17.25 10.53 -4.54
C ILE A 44 -17.40 11.34 -3.25
N ALA A 45 -18.54 11.21 -2.58
CA ALA A 45 -18.76 11.82 -1.28
C ALA A 45 -18.11 10.98 -0.15
N PRO A 46 -17.77 11.58 1.00
CA PRO A 46 -17.24 10.83 2.15
C PRO A 46 -18.13 9.64 2.55
N ALA A 47 -19.47 9.79 2.50
CA ALA A 47 -20.42 8.74 2.79
C ALA A 47 -20.39 7.56 1.81
N ASP A 48 -19.82 7.72 0.61
CA ASP A 48 -19.69 6.65 -0.38
C ASP A 48 -18.52 5.70 -0.07
N ILE A 49 -17.64 6.08 0.87
CA ILE A 49 -16.49 5.27 1.27
C ILE A 49 -16.94 4.28 2.34
N GLY A 50 -16.77 2.99 2.08
CA GLY A 50 -17.24 1.90 2.93
C GLY A 50 -16.16 1.19 3.73
N LEU A 51 -14.89 1.36 3.33
CA LEU A 51 -13.75 0.70 3.97
C LEU A 51 -12.48 1.50 3.72
N ILE A 52 -11.59 1.54 4.71
CA ILE A 52 -10.19 1.95 4.60
C ILE A 52 -9.37 0.68 4.85
N LEU A 53 -8.75 0.13 3.81
CA LEU A 53 -7.91 -1.07 3.90
C LEU A 53 -6.45 -0.66 3.80
N LEU A 54 -5.67 -0.99 4.81
CA LEU A 54 -4.23 -0.71 4.82
C LEU A 54 -3.47 -1.92 4.27
N THR A 55 -2.61 -1.67 3.28
CA THR A 55 -1.72 -2.70 2.74
C THR A 55 -0.68 -3.12 3.78
N HIS A 56 -0.24 -2.17 4.62
CA HIS A 56 0.72 -2.41 5.69
C HIS A 56 0.78 -1.24 6.70
N GLY A 57 1.55 -1.41 7.77
CA GLY A 57 1.59 -0.50 8.92
C GLY A 57 2.70 0.55 8.89
N HIS A 58 3.20 1.01 7.73
CA HIS A 58 4.11 2.14 7.69
C HIS A 58 3.37 3.47 7.69
N ILE A 59 3.98 4.50 8.29
CA ILE A 59 3.32 5.79 8.58
C ILE A 59 2.87 6.52 7.32
N ASP A 60 3.57 6.41 6.22
CA ASP A 60 3.21 7.00 4.93
C ASP A 60 2.09 6.25 4.20
N HIS A 61 1.58 5.16 4.80
CA HIS A 61 0.42 4.38 4.34
C HIS A 61 -0.76 4.44 5.29
N PHE A 62 -0.54 4.45 6.63
CA PHE A 62 -1.64 4.54 7.58
C PHE A 62 -1.83 5.94 8.20
N GLY A 63 -0.92 6.88 7.94
CA GLY A 63 -0.86 8.16 8.66
C GLY A 63 -2.12 9.03 8.56
N GLY A 64 -2.82 9.02 7.43
CA GLY A 64 -4.07 9.75 7.22
C GLY A 64 -5.34 8.97 7.59
N ALA A 65 -5.24 7.71 8.06
CA ALA A 65 -6.40 6.84 8.27
C ALA A 65 -7.37 7.36 9.33
N ALA A 66 -6.85 7.93 10.42
CA ALA A 66 -7.71 8.52 11.47
C ALA A 66 -8.54 9.70 10.94
N GLU A 67 -7.95 10.56 10.10
CA GLU A 67 -8.62 11.69 9.47
C GLU A 67 -9.70 11.24 8.49
N LEU A 68 -9.39 10.22 7.69
CA LEU A 68 -10.35 9.61 6.78
C LEU A 68 -11.51 8.98 7.54
N ARG A 69 -11.24 8.18 8.59
CA ARG A 69 -12.29 7.57 9.42
C ARG A 69 -13.19 8.63 10.05
N ALA A 70 -12.61 9.68 10.60
CA ALA A 70 -13.39 10.78 11.21
C ALA A 70 -14.33 11.46 10.20
N SER A 71 -13.92 11.56 8.94
CA SER A 71 -14.70 12.23 7.89
C SER A 71 -15.70 11.33 7.18
N THR A 72 -15.43 10.02 7.10
CA THR A 72 -16.21 9.06 6.29
C THR A 72 -17.08 8.12 7.13
N GLY A 73 -16.70 7.91 8.38
CA GLY A 73 -17.25 6.83 9.22
C GLY A 73 -16.84 5.42 8.76
N ALA A 74 -15.99 5.29 7.75
CA ALA A 74 -15.56 4.00 7.23
C ALA A 74 -14.62 3.29 8.22
N PRO A 75 -14.80 1.97 8.47
CA PRO A 75 -13.91 1.22 9.32
C PRO A 75 -12.52 1.05 8.69
N ILE A 76 -11.50 0.91 9.54
CA ILE A 76 -10.10 0.69 9.16
C ILE A 76 -9.78 -0.79 9.36
N ALA A 77 -9.26 -1.46 8.33
CA ALA A 77 -8.79 -2.84 8.39
C ALA A 77 -7.28 -2.92 8.11
N VAL A 78 -6.57 -3.75 8.89
CA VAL A 78 -5.14 -4.00 8.73
C VAL A 78 -4.78 -5.45 9.10
N HIS A 79 -3.73 -5.99 8.51
CA HIS A 79 -3.21 -7.30 8.92
C HIS A 79 -2.68 -7.24 10.37
N ARG A 80 -3.05 -8.24 11.20
CA ARG A 80 -2.74 -8.28 12.64
C ARG A 80 -1.25 -8.13 12.95
N ALA A 81 -0.37 -8.65 12.09
CA ALA A 81 1.06 -8.58 12.30
C ALA A 81 1.63 -7.15 12.30
N ASP A 82 0.91 -6.16 11.74
CA ASP A 82 1.31 -4.76 11.76
C ASP A 82 0.55 -3.93 12.82
N LEU A 83 -0.35 -4.54 13.60
CA LEU A 83 -1.16 -3.84 14.60
C LEU A 83 -0.31 -3.03 15.60
N ALA A 84 0.82 -3.59 16.03
CA ALA A 84 1.71 -2.90 16.97
C ALA A 84 2.25 -1.58 16.40
N LEU A 85 2.54 -1.52 15.09
CA LEU A 85 3.05 -0.30 14.43
C LEU A 85 2.01 0.83 14.50
N LEU A 86 0.73 0.50 14.23
CA LEU A 86 -0.37 1.44 14.32
C LEU A 86 -0.59 1.93 15.75
N ARG A 87 -0.64 1.00 16.71
CA ARG A 87 -0.86 1.31 18.14
C ARG A 87 0.26 2.13 18.75
N GLU A 88 1.49 1.91 18.28
CA GLU A 88 2.65 2.67 18.76
C GLU A 88 2.86 3.99 17.97
N GLY A 89 2.17 4.15 16.85
CA GLY A 89 2.32 5.30 15.97
C GLY A 89 3.75 5.49 15.48
N ARG A 90 4.44 4.38 15.12
CA ARG A 90 5.84 4.45 14.70
C ARG A 90 6.19 3.38 13.65
N ASN A 91 7.16 3.71 12.82
CA ASN A 91 7.79 2.73 11.94
C ASN A 91 8.68 1.77 12.73
N PRO A 92 8.86 0.50 12.28
CA PRO A 92 9.69 -0.48 12.98
C PRO A 92 11.15 -0.04 12.99
N THR A 93 11.81 -0.25 14.13
CA THR A 93 13.26 0.03 14.28
C THR A 93 14.13 -0.93 13.47
N SER A 94 13.58 -2.09 13.09
CA SER A 94 14.23 -3.13 12.29
C SER A 94 14.31 -2.82 10.79
N LEU A 95 13.76 -1.68 10.32
CA LEU A 95 13.81 -1.29 8.92
C LEU A 95 15.25 -1.23 8.40
N ARG A 96 15.50 -1.96 7.33
CA ARG A 96 16.77 -1.97 6.60
C ARG A 96 16.59 -1.25 5.25
N SER A 97 17.49 -0.35 4.93
CA SER A 97 17.50 0.33 3.63
C SER A 97 17.91 -0.62 2.52
N THR A 98 17.24 -0.52 1.38
CA THR A 98 17.63 -1.23 0.16
C THR A 98 18.32 -0.25 -0.79
N GLY A 99 19.52 -0.59 -1.22
CA GLY A 99 20.31 0.24 -2.14
C GLY A 99 20.69 1.63 -1.58
N LEU A 100 21.39 2.40 -2.40
CA LEU A 100 21.91 3.72 -1.99
C LEU A 100 20.79 4.74 -1.76
N GLU A 101 19.76 4.75 -2.59
CA GLU A 101 18.66 5.70 -2.46
C GLU A 101 17.87 5.48 -1.15
N GLY A 102 17.61 4.22 -0.78
CA GLY A 102 16.97 3.90 0.50
C GLY A 102 17.81 4.37 1.70
N GLN A 103 19.14 4.26 1.61
CA GLN A 103 20.05 4.78 2.66
C GLN A 103 19.96 6.31 2.78
N LEU A 104 19.95 7.02 1.66
CA LEU A 104 19.87 8.49 1.63
C LEU A 104 18.51 9.02 2.08
N LEU A 105 17.41 8.32 1.77
CA LEU A 105 16.05 8.78 2.09
C LEU A 105 15.60 8.36 3.50
N ARG A 106 16.17 7.29 4.06
CA ARG A 106 15.78 6.77 5.38
C ARG A 106 15.72 7.83 6.50
N PRO A 107 16.65 8.79 6.64
CA PRO A 107 16.58 9.84 7.66
C PRO A 107 15.35 10.75 7.53
N PHE A 108 14.75 10.84 6.34
CA PHE A 108 13.60 11.70 6.04
C PHE A 108 12.26 10.97 6.13
N LEU A 109 12.26 9.68 6.46
CA LEU A 109 11.01 8.95 6.69
C LEU A 109 10.29 9.50 7.92
N PRO A 110 8.95 9.57 7.92
CA PRO A 110 8.18 9.88 9.13
C PRO A 110 8.34 8.73 10.12
N TRP A 111 9.02 8.97 11.24
CA TRP A 111 9.29 7.92 12.23
C TRP A 111 8.21 7.78 13.29
N ARG A 112 7.40 8.83 13.49
CA ARG A 112 6.32 8.88 14.49
C ARG A 112 5.10 9.59 13.96
N THR A 113 3.93 9.13 14.42
CA THR A 113 2.63 9.75 14.19
C THR A 113 1.72 9.50 15.40
N THR A 114 0.49 10.01 15.36
CA THR A 114 -0.52 9.70 16.36
C THR A 114 -0.86 8.19 16.30
N PRO A 115 -0.86 7.49 17.45
CA PRO A 115 -1.33 6.12 17.55
C PRO A 115 -2.73 5.93 16.96
N LEU A 116 -2.95 4.78 16.33
CA LEU A 116 -4.21 4.44 15.69
C LEU A 116 -4.66 3.04 16.15
N GLU A 117 -5.87 2.93 16.63
CA GLU A 117 -6.56 1.64 16.83
C GLU A 117 -7.43 1.37 15.59
N PRO A 118 -7.16 0.32 14.81
CA PRO A 118 -7.99 -0.07 13.68
C PRO A 118 -9.28 -0.73 14.17
N ASP A 119 -10.34 -0.66 13.37
CA ASP A 119 -11.65 -1.25 13.71
C ASP A 119 -11.65 -2.76 13.45
N MET A 120 -10.85 -3.23 12.51
CA MET A 120 -10.74 -4.63 12.11
C MET A 120 -9.29 -5.06 11.94
N THR A 121 -8.97 -6.26 12.44
CA THR A 121 -7.70 -6.93 12.13
C THR A 121 -7.97 -8.29 11.52
N PHE A 122 -7.10 -8.72 10.60
CA PHE A 122 -7.19 -10.02 9.96
C PHE A 122 -5.84 -10.75 9.99
N GLU A 123 -5.90 -12.07 9.88
CA GLU A 123 -4.76 -12.95 9.69
C GLU A 123 -4.87 -13.65 8.34
N GLY A 124 -3.74 -13.90 7.71
CA GLY A 124 -3.68 -14.54 6.39
C GLY A 124 -4.33 -13.69 5.29
N SER A 125 -5.65 -13.72 5.15
CA SER A 125 -6.36 -12.99 4.10
C SER A 125 -7.61 -12.28 4.60
N PHE A 126 -7.94 -11.14 3.99
CA PHE A 126 -9.16 -10.37 4.24
C PHE A 126 -10.11 -10.49 3.06
N ASP A 127 -11.36 -10.89 3.30
CA ASP A 127 -12.37 -11.05 2.28
C ASP A 127 -13.04 -9.71 1.96
N LEU A 128 -13.02 -9.31 0.69
CA LEU A 128 -13.66 -8.08 0.23
C LEU A 128 -15.05 -8.32 -0.40
N SER A 129 -15.53 -9.57 -0.43
CA SER A 129 -16.88 -9.87 -0.95
C SER A 129 -17.99 -9.09 -0.22
N PRO A 130 -17.93 -8.86 1.11
CA PRO A 130 -18.90 -8.02 1.81
C PRO A 130 -18.91 -6.55 1.38
N PHE A 131 -17.84 -6.11 0.69
CA PHE A 131 -17.70 -4.76 0.15
C PHE A 131 -17.95 -4.69 -1.37
N GLY A 132 -18.44 -5.77 -1.96
CA GLY A 132 -18.79 -5.86 -3.38
C GLY A 132 -17.64 -6.16 -4.32
N ILE A 133 -16.51 -6.69 -3.81
CA ILE A 133 -15.39 -7.14 -4.64
C ILE A 133 -15.08 -8.61 -4.33
N ALA A 134 -15.36 -9.50 -5.29
CA ALA A 134 -15.14 -10.95 -5.15
C ALA A 134 -13.64 -11.28 -5.18
N THR A 135 -12.93 -10.91 -4.12
CA THR A 135 -11.48 -11.16 -3.96
C THR A 135 -11.09 -11.16 -2.48
N ARG A 136 -9.86 -11.58 -2.23
CA ARG A 136 -9.23 -11.57 -0.90
C ARG A 136 -7.83 -10.99 -0.99
N THR A 137 -7.37 -10.36 0.09
CA THR A 137 -5.95 -9.98 0.20
C THR A 137 -5.08 -11.24 0.24
N VAL A 138 -3.84 -11.10 -0.19
CA VAL A 138 -2.81 -12.13 -0.09
C VAL A 138 -1.69 -11.59 0.81
N HIS A 139 -1.38 -12.31 1.89
CA HIS A 139 -0.31 -11.93 2.81
C HIS A 139 1.05 -12.10 2.13
N THR A 140 1.83 -11.03 2.09
CA THR A 140 3.14 -10.93 1.42
C THR A 140 4.16 -10.26 2.34
N PRO A 141 4.55 -10.92 3.45
CA PRO A 141 5.43 -10.34 4.46
C PRO A 141 6.83 -10.06 3.92
N GLY A 142 7.56 -9.18 4.61
CA GLY A 142 8.95 -8.83 4.30
C GLY A 142 9.20 -7.33 4.28
N HIS A 143 8.40 -6.55 3.56
CA HIS A 143 8.42 -5.08 3.68
C HIS A 143 8.02 -4.65 5.10
N SER A 144 6.88 -5.12 5.56
CA SER A 144 6.50 -5.23 6.97
C SER A 144 6.05 -6.67 7.28
N ALA A 145 5.80 -6.98 8.55
CA ALA A 145 5.31 -8.30 8.94
C ALA A 145 3.88 -8.58 8.46
N GLY A 146 3.05 -7.52 8.34
CA GLY A 146 1.64 -7.62 7.93
C GLY A 146 1.39 -7.18 6.49
N HIS A 147 2.43 -6.88 5.70
CA HIS A 147 2.25 -6.44 4.32
C HIS A 147 1.37 -7.42 3.54
N SER A 148 0.41 -6.87 2.80
CA SER A 148 -0.56 -7.64 2.01
C SER A 148 -0.83 -6.96 0.68
N VAL A 149 -1.00 -7.75 -0.37
CA VAL A 149 -1.42 -7.28 -1.70
C VAL A 149 -2.88 -7.61 -1.95
N LEU A 150 -3.52 -6.89 -2.84
CA LEU A 150 -4.92 -7.10 -3.21
C LEU A 150 -5.02 -7.38 -4.71
N PRO A 151 -5.13 -8.67 -5.12
CA PRO A 151 -5.45 -9.01 -6.50
C PRO A 151 -6.91 -8.62 -6.80
N LEU A 152 -7.15 -8.02 -7.97
CA LEU A 152 -8.48 -7.63 -8.41
C LEU A 152 -8.95 -8.54 -9.56
N PRO A 153 -10.27 -8.79 -9.70
CA PRO A 153 -10.80 -9.74 -10.67
C PRO A 153 -10.48 -9.42 -12.13
N ASP A 154 -10.11 -8.19 -12.44
CA ASP A 154 -9.80 -7.72 -13.80
C ASP A 154 -8.29 -7.78 -14.15
N GLY A 155 -7.47 -8.47 -13.34
CA GLY A 155 -6.04 -8.60 -13.56
C GLY A 155 -5.20 -7.40 -13.12
N ASN A 156 -5.77 -6.47 -12.37
CA ASN A 156 -5.02 -5.47 -11.63
C ASN A 156 -4.60 -6.03 -10.26
N LEU A 157 -3.48 -5.57 -9.71
CA LEU A 157 -3.00 -5.87 -8.37
C LEU A 157 -2.67 -4.57 -7.65
N ILE A 158 -3.26 -4.34 -6.49
CA ILE A 158 -2.75 -3.31 -5.58
C ILE A 158 -1.65 -3.98 -4.76
N ALA A 159 -0.41 -3.58 -5.01
CA ALA A 159 0.77 -4.30 -4.54
C ALA A 159 1.49 -3.61 -3.35
N GLY A 160 0.93 -2.49 -2.84
CA GLY A 160 1.56 -1.74 -1.76
C GLY A 160 3.03 -1.47 -2.06
N ASP A 161 3.88 -1.76 -1.09
CA ASP A 161 5.33 -1.57 -1.18
C ASP A 161 6.11 -2.87 -1.43
N LEU A 162 5.47 -3.83 -2.11
CA LEU A 162 6.19 -5.02 -2.58
C LEU A 162 7.33 -4.66 -3.56
N LEU A 163 7.11 -3.61 -4.34
CA LEU A 163 8.08 -2.94 -5.21
C LEU A 163 7.82 -1.43 -5.21
N ARG A 164 8.79 -0.67 -5.68
CA ARG A 164 8.61 0.75 -6.04
C ARG A 164 8.93 1.00 -7.51
N GLY A 165 8.39 2.10 -8.03
CA GLY A 165 8.65 2.57 -9.39
C GLY A 165 9.68 3.69 -9.42
N GLY A 166 10.73 3.51 -10.21
CA GLY A 166 11.72 4.55 -10.47
C GLY A 166 12.44 5.09 -9.25
N PHE A 167 12.70 6.39 -9.26
CA PHE A 167 13.47 7.12 -8.24
C PHE A 167 12.67 8.31 -7.71
N LEU A 168 13.10 8.86 -6.55
CA LEU A 168 12.51 10.05 -5.93
C LEU A 168 10.99 9.93 -5.73
N GLY A 169 10.53 8.86 -5.06
CA GLY A 169 9.11 8.60 -4.85
C GLY A 169 8.33 8.32 -6.14
N GLY A 170 9.01 7.80 -7.18
CA GLY A 170 8.39 7.52 -8.47
C GLY A 170 8.29 8.72 -9.43
N ARG A 171 8.83 9.88 -9.03
CA ARG A 171 8.81 11.10 -9.88
C ARG A 171 9.71 10.96 -11.10
N LEU A 172 10.82 10.22 -10.98
CA LEU A 172 11.73 9.93 -12.07
C LEU A 172 11.63 8.47 -12.47
N ARG A 173 11.32 8.20 -13.76
CA ARG A 173 11.16 6.84 -14.32
C ARG A 173 10.19 5.95 -13.51
N GLY A 174 9.07 6.49 -13.06
CA GLY A 174 8.14 5.85 -12.13
C GLY A 174 7.62 4.47 -12.56
N ARG A 175 7.79 4.07 -13.82
CA ARG A 175 7.45 2.73 -14.35
C ARG A 175 8.63 1.75 -14.38
N LEU A 176 9.80 2.12 -13.84
CA LEU A 176 10.95 1.22 -13.72
C LEU A 176 10.84 0.42 -12.41
N PRO A 177 10.71 -0.92 -12.44
CA PRO A 177 10.62 -1.71 -11.22
C PRO A 177 11.93 -1.67 -10.43
N ASN A 178 11.83 -1.33 -9.15
CA ASN A 178 12.93 -1.33 -8.18
C ASN A 178 12.49 -1.99 -6.87
N PRO A 179 13.43 -2.49 -6.03
CA PRO A 179 13.10 -2.90 -4.67
C PRO A 179 12.52 -1.74 -3.88
N PRO A 180 11.69 -1.98 -2.84
CA PRO A 180 11.19 -0.92 -1.96
C PRO A 180 12.36 -0.19 -1.30
N TYR A 181 12.17 1.02 -0.79
CA TYR A 181 13.23 1.80 -0.14
C TYR A 181 13.77 1.15 1.12
N VAL A 182 12.91 0.47 1.84
CA VAL A 182 13.19 -0.20 3.11
C VAL A 182 12.46 -1.55 3.17
N VAL A 183 13.00 -2.47 3.95
CA VAL A 183 12.38 -3.77 4.24
C VAL A 183 12.66 -4.16 5.68
N THR A 184 11.79 -4.94 6.28
CA THR A 184 12.01 -5.56 7.58
C THR A 184 12.80 -6.86 7.45
N ASP A 185 12.44 -7.68 6.43
CA ASP A 185 13.06 -8.97 6.12
C ASP A 185 13.20 -9.13 4.60
N ALA A 186 14.44 -9.09 4.09
CA ALA A 186 14.71 -9.17 2.66
C ALA A 186 14.42 -10.57 2.08
N ALA A 187 14.61 -11.65 2.86
CA ALA A 187 14.35 -12.99 2.37
C ALA A 187 12.85 -13.25 2.22
N GLN A 188 12.05 -12.83 3.19
CA GLN A 188 10.59 -12.88 3.09
C GLN A 188 10.07 -11.97 1.95
N GLN A 189 10.65 -10.77 1.78
CA GLN A 189 10.30 -9.85 0.70
C GLN A 189 10.51 -10.50 -0.67
N ALA A 190 11.64 -11.19 -0.87
CA ALA A 190 11.94 -11.92 -2.11
C ALA A 190 10.94 -13.06 -2.35
N ALA A 191 10.62 -13.85 -1.33
CA ALA A 191 9.63 -14.91 -1.43
C ALA A 191 8.22 -14.37 -1.74
N SER A 192 7.83 -13.27 -1.10
CA SER A 192 6.56 -12.58 -1.33
C SER A 192 6.46 -12.00 -2.73
N LEU A 193 7.55 -11.48 -3.29
CA LEU A 193 7.59 -11.04 -4.69
C LEU A 193 7.35 -12.22 -5.65
N GLN A 194 7.97 -13.38 -5.42
CA GLN A 194 7.75 -14.57 -6.24
C GLN A 194 6.30 -15.08 -6.12
N LEU A 195 5.74 -15.09 -4.91
CA LEU A 195 4.33 -15.42 -4.68
C LEU A 195 3.41 -14.49 -5.50
N ALA A 196 3.62 -13.19 -5.42
CA ALA A 196 2.80 -12.20 -6.13
C ALA A 196 2.95 -12.30 -7.66
N LEU A 197 4.14 -12.63 -8.19
CA LEU A 197 4.36 -12.88 -9.61
C LEU A 197 3.61 -14.12 -10.14
N GLY A 198 3.22 -15.04 -9.25
CA GLY A 198 2.34 -16.18 -9.56
C GLY A 198 0.86 -15.84 -9.64
N LEU A 199 0.43 -14.67 -9.14
CA LEU A 199 -0.95 -14.24 -9.21
C LEU A 199 -1.35 -13.86 -10.65
N PRO A 200 -2.64 -14.03 -11.03
CA PRO A 200 -3.13 -13.69 -12.37
C PRO A 200 -3.31 -12.17 -12.52
N ALA A 201 -2.20 -11.42 -12.49
CA ALA A 201 -2.20 -9.97 -12.61
C ALA A 201 -1.27 -9.51 -13.72
N HIS A 202 -1.70 -8.52 -14.49
CA HIS A 202 -0.91 -7.92 -15.57
C HIS A 202 -0.44 -6.49 -15.26
N THR A 203 -1.13 -5.77 -14.37
CA THR A 203 -0.82 -4.38 -13.98
C THR A 203 -0.76 -4.27 -12.46
N TRP A 204 0.37 -3.78 -11.94
CA TRP A 204 0.57 -3.59 -10.51
C TRP A 204 0.52 -2.11 -10.15
N HIS A 205 -0.39 -1.76 -9.27
CA HIS A 205 -0.49 -0.46 -8.63
C HIS A 205 0.30 -0.51 -7.32
N ILE A 206 1.30 0.34 -7.20
CA ILE A 206 2.31 0.29 -6.14
C ILE A 206 2.30 1.58 -5.32
N GLY A 207 2.75 1.51 -4.07
CA GLY A 207 2.75 2.65 -3.14
C GLY A 207 3.59 3.82 -3.62
N HIS A 208 4.71 3.58 -4.30
CA HIS A 208 5.61 4.65 -4.77
C HIS A 208 5.88 4.53 -6.27
N GLY A 209 5.30 5.44 -7.07
CA GLY A 209 5.42 5.42 -8.54
C GLY A 209 4.35 4.57 -9.23
N GLY A 210 4.70 3.86 -10.28
CA GLY A 210 3.81 2.99 -11.04
C GLY A 210 2.83 3.71 -11.98
N PRO A 211 1.83 2.98 -12.52
CA PRO A 211 1.69 1.52 -12.41
C PRO A 211 2.81 0.77 -13.14
N LEU A 212 3.06 -0.49 -12.74
CA LEU A 212 4.04 -1.38 -13.34
C LEU A 212 3.34 -2.48 -14.14
N ALA A 213 3.81 -2.73 -15.35
CA ALA A 213 3.40 -3.90 -16.12
C ALA A 213 4.17 -5.15 -15.62
N VAL A 214 3.48 -6.28 -15.46
CA VAL A 214 4.09 -7.49 -14.89
C VAL A 214 5.23 -8.03 -15.74
N GLU A 215 5.17 -7.89 -17.07
CA GLU A 215 6.25 -8.27 -17.95
C GLU A 215 7.54 -7.48 -17.69
N HIS A 216 7.44 -6.19 -17.35
CA HIS A 216 8.60 -5.38 -16.97
C HIS A 216 9.17 -5.82 -15.62
N ILE A 217 8.32 -6.20 -14.67
CA ILE A 217 8.74 -6.75 -13.36
C ILE A 217 9.49 -8.08 -13.60
N ARG A 218 8.90 -9.00 -14.38
CA ARG A 218 9.50 -10.29 -14.71
C ARG A 218 10.85 -10.14 -15.45
N ALA A 219 10.93 -9.21 -16.40
CA ALA A 219 12.17 -8.91 -17.12
C ALA A 219 13.26 -8.36 -16.17
N ARG A 220 12.85 -7.51 -15.21
CA ARG A 220 13.77 -6.93 -14.23
C ARG A 220 14.20 -7.94 -13.17
N ALA A 221 13.31 -8.85 -12.74
CA ALA A 221 13.59 -9.90 -11.75
C ALA A 221 14.64 -10.93 -12.23
N LYS A 222 14.85 -11.07 -13.56
CA LYS A 222 15.95 -11.87 -14.14
C LYS A 222 17.33 -11.24 -13.93
N ARG A 223 17.40 -10.00 -13.49
CA ARG A 223 18.66 -9.27 -13.21
C ARG A 223 18.89 -9.19 -11.70
N PRO A 224 20.15 -9.20 -11.23
CA PRO A 224 20.44 -9.03 -9.81
C PRO A 224 19.82 -7.75 -9.23
N GLY A 225 19.40 -7.81 -7.96
CA GLY A 225 19.04 -6.62 -7.15
C GLY A 225 17.59 -6.15 -7.30
N LEU A 226 16.62 -7.01 -7.66
CA LEU A 226 15.19 -6.71 -7.50
C LEU A 226 14.59 -7.40 -6.27
N ALA A 227 15.16 -8.53 -5.87
CA ALA A 227 14.77 -9.30 -4.69
C ALA A 227 15.86 -9.23 -3.62
#